data_9280375c2305735ebf3e90e3a8ab886b
#
_entry.id   9280375c2305735ebf3e90e3a8ab886b
#
_cell.length_a   1.000
_cell.length_b   1.000
_cell.length_c   1.000
_cell.angle_alpha   90.00
_cell.angle_beta   90.00
_cell.angle_gamma   90.00
#
_symmetry.space_group_name_H-M   'P 1'
#
loop_
_entity.id
_entity.type
_entity.pdbx_description
1 polymer ?
#
loop_
_entity_poly.entity_id
_entity_poly.type
_entity_poly.pdbx_seq_one_letter_code
_entity_poly.pdbx_strand_id
1 'polypeptide(L)'
;MKRLLGEAGFFAYLDALNQPYTRALRVNLLLRPDGTPPCPIDGLGAPVPWAKGAYFVEGDARPGLSPLHEGGLFYMQEPSALTAVTALDPQPGERVLDLCAAPGGKSTQIAALMAGQGLLVCNEPVPNRAQILSRNVERMGVRNAVVVSALPDALAPRFPAFFDRILVDAPCSGEGMFRRQPEARGEWDADSPHRCADRQMEILEQAAKMLRPGGTMVYSTCTFNDIENEGVLKRFLALHPKFTLQPFALPGLPEAKDGCLHLYPHEMRGEGHFVSRLNKSADTSETESPVQAAPKKKTSARPAASAKGKAPIALPDVFSDAFTPNRLYAAGDALWMLPEQISIERLHGLRVLRTGLLLAHAEGRRSEPDHALAMALRPEEAARTANLTIEQALAYQAG
;
A
#
# COMPACT_ATOMS: atom_id res chain seq x y z
N MET A 1 -17.73 12.87 19.00
CA MET A 1 -17.26 11.79 19.95
C MET A 1 -18.26 11.54 21.09
N LYS A 2 -18.63 12.51 21.93
CA LYS A 2 -19.56 12.26 23.08
C LYS A 2 -20.90 11.64 22.65
N ARG A 3 -21.45 12.03 21.48
CA ARG A 3 -22.66 11.43 20.89
C ARG A 3 -22.45 9.97 20.48
N LEU A 4 -21.26 9.62 19.96
CA LEU A 4 -20.94 8.28 19.47
C LEU A 4 -20.61 7.30 20.62
N LEU A 5 -19.87 7.74 21.62
CA LEU A 5 -19.31 6.90 22.67
C LEU A 5 -20.10 6.93 23.99
N GLY A 6 -21.08 7.82 24.08
CA GLY A 6 -21.70 8.15 25.36
C GLY A 6 -20.74 8.92 26.29
N GLU A 7 -21.16 9.19 27.51
CA GLU A 7 -20.37 10.02 28.44
C GLU A 7 -19.13 9.26 28.96
N ALA A 8 -19.31 8.03 29.41
CA ALA A 8 -18.21 7.22 29.95
C ALA A 8 -17.15 6.90 28.88
N GLY A 9 -17.56 6.46 27.69
CA GLY A 9 -16.66 6.18 26.57
C GLY A 9 -15.92 7.43 26.09
N PHE A 10 -16.58 8.60 26.12
CA PHE A 10 -15.95 9.86 25.76
C PHE A 10 -14.82 10.25 26.74
N PHE A 11 -15.00 10.08 28.05
CA PHE A 11 -13.93 10.32 29.02
C PHE A 11 -12.79 9.33 28.85
N ALA A 12 -13.07 8.02 28.68
CA ALA A 12 -12.04 7.02 28.41
C ALA A 12 -11.24 7.33 27.12
N TYR A 13 -11.91 7.82 26.08
CA TYR A 13 -11.27 8.29 24.85
C TYR A 13 -10.33 9.48 25.11
N LEU A 14 -10.78 10.49 25.88
CA LEU A 14 -9.93 11.64 26.24
C LEU A 14 -8.71 11.22 27.05
N ASP A 15 -8.87 10.31 28.00
CA ASP A 15 -7.75 9.78 28.78
C ASP A 15 -6.74 9.04 27.88
N ALA A 16 -7.23 8.27 26.90
CA ALA A 16 -6.37 7.59 25.93
C ALA A 16 -5.59 8.57 25.06
N LEU A 17 -6.15 9.72 24.70
CA LEU A 17 -5.46 10.75 23.92
C LEU A 17 -4.28 11.41 24.69
N ASN A 18 -4.26 11.32 26.02
CA ASN A 18 -3.19 11.84 26.86
C ASN A 18 -2.07 10.79 27.11
N GLN A 19 -2.25 9.55 26.65
CA GLN A 19 -1.22 8.52 26.73
C GLN A 19 -0.23 8.58 25.57
N PRO A 20 0.99 8.07 25.70
CA PRO A 20 1.92 7.91 24.58
C PRO A 20 1.27 7.14 23.41
N TYR A 21 1.54 7.56 22.18
CA TYR A 21 1.04 6.86 21.00
C TYR A 21 1.64 5.45 20.86
N THR A 22 0.86 4.52 20.34
CA THR A 22 1.28 3.14 20.16
C THR A 22 2.10 2.98 18.89
N ARG A 23 3.20 2.23 18.97
CA ARG A 23 4.08 1.93 17.85
C ARG A 23 4.09 0.42 17.57
N ALA A 24 4.24 0.07 16.30
CA ALA A 24 4.49 -1.30 15.89
C ALA A 24 5.42 -1.34 14.68
N LEU A 25 5.98 -2.50 14.45
CA LEU A 25 6.69 -2.84 13.22
C LEU A 25 6.08 -4.10 12.60
N ARG A 26 6.25 -4.24 11.31
CA ARG A 26 5.82 -5.43 10.55
C ARG A 26 7.03 -6.00 9.81
N VAL A 27 7.38 -7.24 10.12
CA VAL A 27 8.43 -8.01 9.46
C VAL A 27 8.08 -8.17 7.97
N ASN A 28 9.07 -8.08 7.11
CA ASN A 28 8.89 -8.26 5.67
C ASN A 28 8.67 -9.74 5.34
N LEU A 29 7.41 -10.12 5.09
CA LEU A 29 7.05 -11.51 4.78
C LEU A 29 7.56 -11.97 3.41
N LEU A 30 8.01 -11.08 2.53
CA LEU A 30 8.70 -11.45 1.29
C LEU A 30 10.06 -12.09 1.57
N LEU A 31 10.72 -11.67 2.65
CA LEU A 31 12.01 -12.19 3.11
C LEU A 31 11.84 -13.26 4.20
N ARG A 32 10.83 -13.13 5.05
CA ARG A 32 10.55 -14.00 6.21
C ARG A 32 9.07 -14.41 6.20
N PRO A 33 8.68 -15.38 5.36
CA PRO A 33 7.28 -15.81 5.20
C PRO A 33 6.63 -16.35 6.49
N ASP A 34 7.42 -16.83 7.44
CA ASP A 34 6.98 -17.24 8.79
C ASP A 34 6.59 -16.05 9.68
N GLY A 35 7.03 -14.84 9.34
CA GLY A 35 6.78 -13.62 10.09
C GLY A 35 7.66 -13.45 11.33
N THR A 36 8.67 -14.30 11.52
CA THR A 36 9.62 -14.18 12.64
C THR A 36 10.68 -13.11 12.36
N PRO A 37 11.06 -12.30 13.35
CA PRO A 37 12.16 -11.36 13.20
C PRO A 37 13.47 -12.09 12.83
N PRO A 38 14.28 -11.53 11.89
CA PRO A 38 15.51 -12.18 11.43
C PRO A 38 16.61 -12.22 12.49
N CYS A 39 16.53 -11.35 13.48
CA CYS A 39 17.45 -11.22 14.61
C CYS A 39 16.74 -10.45 15.74
N PRO A 40 17.33 -10.36 16.94
CA PRO A 40 16.81 -9.49 17.99
C PRO A 40 16.67 -8.03 17.50
N ILE A 41 15.48 -7.45 17.71
CA ILE A 41 15.18 -6.06 17.42
C ILE A 41 14.92 -5.36 18.74
N ASP A 42 15.61 -4.24 18.99
CA ASP A 42 15.47 -3.47 20.22
C ASP A 42 14.02 -2.99 20.41
N GLY A 43 13.49 -3.19 21.62
CA GLY A 43 12.13 -2.84 22.00
C GLY A 43 11.05 -3.68 21.33
N LEU A 44 11.39 -4.83 20.73
CA LEU A 44 10.37 -5.73 20.18
C LEU A 44 9.49 -6.32 21.28
N GLY A 45 8.20 -6.00 21.22
CA GLY A 45 7.19 -6.45 22.18
C GLY A 45 6.36 -7.64 21.68
N ALA A 46 5.15 -7.77 22.24
CA ALA A 46 4.22 -8.83 21.88
C ALA A 46 3.77 -8.74 20.40
N PRO A 47 3.38 -9.87 19.78
CA PRO A 47 2.76 -9.87 18.47
C PRO A 47 1.48 -9.03 18.44
N VAL A 48 1.21 -8.37 17.31
CA VAL A 48 -0.07 -7.73 17.02
C VAL A 48 -1.05 -8.81 16.55
N PRO A 49 -2.12 -9.13 17.30
CA PRO A 49 -2.93 -10.34 17.03
C PRO A 49 -3.58 -10.36 15.65
N TRP A 50 -3.95 -9.20 15.13
CA TRP A 50 -4.68 -9.06 13.86
C TRP A 50 -3.80 -8.96 12.62
N ALA A 51 -2.47 -9.03 12.75
CA ALA A 51 -1.59 -8.91 11.59
C ALA A 51 -0.36 -9.82 11.69
N LYS A 52 -0.26 -10.76 10.77
CA LYS A 52 0.87 -11.71 10.71
C LYS A 52 2.20 -10.97 10.59
N GLY A 53 3.17 -11.36 11.45
CA GLY A 53 4.52 -10.80 11.45
C GLY A 53 4.60 -9.36 11.97
N ALA A 54 3.52 -8.84 12.57
CA ALA A 54 3.53 -7.54 13.21
C ALA A 54 3.73 -7.67 14.71
N TYR A 55 4.50 -6.73 15.28
CA TYR A 55 4.87 -6.71 16.69
C TYR A 55 4.77 -5.29 17.24
N PHE A 56 4.30 -5.15 18.46
CA PHE A 56 4.36 -3.87 19.16
C PHE A 56 5.80 -3.45 19.42
N VAL A 57 6.06 -2.15 19.49
CA VAL A 57 7.37 -1.61 19.90
C VAL A 57 7.21 -0.95 21.25
N GLU A 58 7.98 -1.43 22.22
CA GLU A 58 7.91 -1.02 23.63
C GLU A 58 8.99 0.01 23.98
N GLY A 59 8.75 0.75 25.05
CA GLY A 59 9.70 1.73 25.60
C GLY A 59 10.09 2.83 24.60
N ASP A 60 11.32 3.33 24.72
CA ASP A 60 11.87 4.41 23.88
C ASP A 60 12.69 3.88 22.69
N ALA A 61 12.65 2.59 22.42
CA ALA A 61 13.36 1.97 21.31
C ALA A 61 13.00 2.64 19.96
N ARG A 62 13.99 2.80 19.09
CA ARG A 62 13.84 3.44 17.76
C ARG A 62 14.28 2.48 16.64
N PRO A 63 13.63 1.33 16.46
CA PRO A 63 14.04 0.35 15.46
C PRO A 63 14.05 0.93 14.02
N GLY A 64 13.25 1.97 13.74
CA GLY A 64 13.26 2.68 12.46
C GLY A 64 14.59 3.36 12.10
N LEU A 65 15.52 3.53 13.03
CA LEU A 65 16.88 4.03 12.79
C LEU A 65 17.90 2.89 12.58
N SER A 66 17.45 1.64 12.61
CA SER A 66 18.32 0.47 12.46
C SER A 66 18.67 0.23 10.98
N PRO A 67 19.91 -0.26 10.66
CA PRO A 67 20.26 -0.77 9.34
C PRO A 67 19.29 -1.82 8.82
N LEU A 68 18.66 -2.58 9.70
CA LEU A 68 17.65 -3.58 9.35
C LEU A 68 16.39 -2.95 8.73
N HIS A 69 16.02 -1.76 9.18
CA HIS A 69 14.92 -1.00 8.57
C HIS A 69 15.28 -0.51 7.18
N GLU A 70 16.47 0.05 7.01
CA GLU A 70 16.96 0.49 5.68
C GLU A 70 17.15 -0.70 4.73
N GLY A 71 17.61 -1.84 5.24
CA GLY A 71 17.68 -3.10 4.49
C GLY A 71 16.33 -3.76 4.20
N GLY A 72 15.20 -3.12 4.53
CA GLY A 72 13.86 -3.60 4.17
C GLY A 72 13.37 -4.83 4.95
N LEU A 73 14.01 -5.19 6.08
CA LEU A 73 13.63 -6.36 6.86
C LEU A 73 12.31 -6.18 7.63
N PHE A 74 11.92 -4.93 7.88
CA PHE A 74 10.63 -4.58 8.47
C PHE A 74 10.18 -3.17 8.07
N TYR A 75 8.90 -2.90 8.31
CA TYR A 75 8.27 -1.60 8.10
C TYR A 75 7.66 -1.10 9.42
N MET A 76 7.94 0.15 9.80
CA MET A 76 7.29 0.79 10.96
C MET A 76 5.86 1.18 10.60
N GLN A 77 4.87 0.62 11.28
CA GLN A 77 3.46 0.86 10.97
C GLN A 77 2.63 0.95 12.26
N GLU A 78 1.66 1.85 12.26
CA GLU A 78 0.69 1.99 13.33
C GLU A 78 -0.22 0.75 13.39
N PRO A 79 -0.45 0.14 14.58
CA PRO A 79 -1.12 -1.16 14.67
C PRO A 79 -2.55 -1.18 14.11
N SER A 80 -3.39 -0.16 14.36
CA SER A 80 -4.75 -0.15 13.85
C SER A 80 -4.83 -0.03 12.34
N ALA A 81 -3.86 0.65 11.70
CA ALA A 81 -3.76 0.76 10.24
C ALA A 81 -3.49 -0.58 9.54
N LEU A 82 -2.99 -1.60 10.26
CA LEU A 82 -2.77 -2.94 9.71
C LEU A 82 -4.09 -3.67 9.41
N THR A 83 -5.17 -3.30 10.09
CA THR A 83 -6.48 -3.97 10.00
C THR A 83 -7.12 -3.85 8.62
N ALA A 84 -6.93 -2.73 7.93
CA ALA A 84 -7.51 -2.50 6.61
C ALA A 84 -7.03 -3.54 5.57
N VAL A 85 -5.73 -3.83 5.56
CA VAL A 85 -5.17 -4.85 4.65
C VAL A 85 -5.51 -6.27 5.10
N THR A 86 -5.56 -6.51 6.42
CA THR A 86 -6.00 -7.82 6.93
C THR A 86 -7.46 -8.09 6.59
N ALA A 87 -8.33 -7.07 6.65
CA ALA A 87 -9.73 -7.18 6.21
C ALA A 87 -9.88 -7.34 4.68
N LEU A 88 -8.95 -6.74 3.90
CA LEU A 88 -8.90 -6.93 2.45
C LEU A 88 -8.53 -8.37 2.07
N ASP A 89 -7.65 -8.99 2.85
CA ASP A 89 -7.19 -10.38 2.68
C ASP A 89 -6.69 -10.69 1.25
N PRO A 90 -5.69 -9.93 0.72
CA PRO A 90 -5.20 -10.12 -0.64
C PRO A 90 -4.50 -11.47 -0.79
N GLN A 91 -4.80 -12.20 -1.89
CA GLN A 91 -4.27 -13.52 -2.15
C GLN A 91 -3.15 -13.50 -3.21
N PRO A 92 -2.18 -14.45 -3.15
CA PRO A 92 -1.20 -14.62 -4.22
C PRO A 92 -1.87 -14.79 -5.60
N GLY A 93 -1.34 -14.12 -6.60
CA GLY A 93 -1.83 -14.19 -7.97
C GLY A 93 -2.98 -13.22 -8.32
N GLU A 94 -3.57 -12.52 -7.35
CA GLU A 94 -4.62 -11.54 -7.60
C GLU A 94 -4.08 -10.22 -8.19
N ARG A 95 -4.99 -9.44 -8.79
CA ARG A 95 -4.77 -8.05 -9.21
C ARG A 95 -5.35 -7.14 -8.14
N VAL A 96 -4.48 -6.45 -7.42
CA VAL A 96 -4.86 -5.60 -6.29
C VAL A 96 -4.53 -4.14 -6.57
N LEU A 97 -5.44 -3.24 -6.21
CA LEU A 97 -5.23 -1.79 -6.25
C LEU A 97 -5.22 -1.23 -4.82
N ASP A 98 -4.16 -0.50 -4.48
CA ASP A 98 -4.13 0.43 -3.35
C ASP A 98 -4.31 1.85 -3.92
N LEU A 99 -5.50 2.43 -3.76
CA LEU A 99 -5.91 3.63 -4.51
C LEU A 99 -5.41 4.94 -3.89
N CYS A 100 -5.12 4.94 -2.57
CA CYS A 100 -4.61 6.08 -1.80
C CYS A 100 -3.35 5.65 -1.02
N ALA A 101 -2.31 5.20 -1.73
CA ALA A 101 -1.31 4.29 -1.24
C ALA A 101 -0.21 4.90 -0.35
N ALA A 102 0.06 6.23 -0.46
CA ALA A 102 1.20 6.81 0.25
C ALA A 102 0.98 6.88 1.77
N PRO A 103 2.02 6.63 2.56
CA PRO A 103 3.43 6.50 2.18
C PRO A 103 3.87 5.07 1.78
N GLY A 104 2.98 4.05 1.73
CA GLY A 104 3.31 2.70 1.29
C GLY A 104 3.22 1.61 2.37
N GLY A 105 2.81 1.93 3.58
CA GLY A 105 2.67 0.94 4.66
C GLY A 105 1.66 -0.15 4.31
N LYS A 106 0.47 0.23 3.81
CA LYS A 106 -0.58 -0.70 3.38
C LYS A 106 -0.20 -1.40 2.07
N SER A 107 0.38 -0.69 1.09
CA SER A 107 0.86 -1.28 -0.16
C SER A 107 1.90 -2.40 0.08
N THR A 108 2.88 -2.16 0.95
CA THR A 108 3.92 -3.16 1.26
C THR A 108 3.38 -4.31 2.11
N GLN A 109 2.31 -4.12 2.89
CA GLN A 109 1.58 -5.18 3.56
C GLN A 109 0.81 -6.05 2.54
N ILE A 110 0.13 -5.43 1.57
CA ILE A 110 -0.53 -6.13 0.46
C ILE A 110 0.49 -6.99 -0.30
N ALA A 111 1.61 -6.39 -0.75
CA ALA A 111 2.66 -7.11 -1.48
C ALA A 111 3.20 -8.32 -0.70
N ALA A 112 3.36 -8.17 0.62
CA ALA A 112 3.83 -9.23 1.51
C ALA A 112 2.83 -10.40 1.58
N LEU A 113 1.52 -10.13 1.71
CA LEU A 113 0.47 -11.16 1.72
C LEU A 113 0.28 -11.81 0.34
N MET A 114 0.47 -11.06 -0.75
CA MET A 114 0.49 -11.60 -2.12
C MET A 114 1.73 -12.48 -2.39
N ALA A 115 2.68 -12.58 -1.47
CA ALA A 115 3.92 -13.35 -1.63
C ALA A 115 4.70 -13.03 -2.92
N GLY A 116 4.62 -11.79 -3.40
CA GLY A 116 5.27 -11.33 -4.63
C GLY A 116 4.63 -11.84 -5.94
N GLN A 117 3.45 -12.46 -5.88
CA GLN A 117 2.72 -13.00 -7.04
C GLN A 117 1.57 -12.06 -7.44
N GLY A 118 1.13 -12.18 -8.71
CA GLY A 118 0.06 -11.33 -9.24
C GLY A 118 0.51 -9.90 -9.56
N LEU A 119 -0.41 -8.94 -9.42
CA LEU A 119 -0.16 -7.53 -9.73
C LEU A 119 -0.66 -6.63 -8.59
N LEU A 120 0.21 -5.78 -8.09
CA LEU A 120 -0.15 -4.68 -7.20
C LEU A 120 0.00 -3.34 -7.92
N VAL A 121 -1.09 -2.59 -8.04
CA VAL A 121 -1.04 -1.19 -8.49
C VAL A 121 -1.19 -0.29 -7.27
N CYS A 122 -0.21 0.59 -7.06
CA CYS A 122 -0.20 1.56 -5.97
C CYS A 122 -0.37 2.96 -6.56
N ASN A 123 -1.44 3.65 -6.21
CA ASN A 123 -1.71 5.00 -6.70
C ASN A 123 -1.62 6.04 -5.60
N GLU A 124 -1.01 7.17 -5.90
CA GLU A 124 -1.01 8.36 -5.05
C GLU A 124 -1.04 9.62 -5.93
N PRO A 125 -2.11 10.43 -5.87
CA PRO A 125 -2.23 11.60 -6.75
C PRO A 125 -1.19 12.69 -6.48
N VAL A 126 -0.68 12.82 -5.26
CA VAL A 126 0.30 13.85 -4.90
C VAL A 126 1.71 13.39 -5.26
N PRO A 127 2.40 14.08 -6.22
CA PRO A 127 3.67 13.58 -6.78
C PRO A 127 4.77 13.33 -5.75
N ASN A 128 4.94 14.21 -4.78
CA ASN A 128 5.98 14.06 -3.75
C ASN A 128 5.69 12.86 -2.83
N ARG A 129 4.41 12.62 -2.49
CA ARG A 129 4.00 11.46 -1.72
C ARG A 129 4.16 10.16 -2.52
N ALA A 130 3.88 10.20 -3.84
CA ALA A 130 4.09 9.07 -4.74
C ALA A 130 5.59 8.67 -4.85
N GLN A 131 6.52 9.62 -4.75
CA GLN A 131 7.96 9.33 -4.68
C GLN A 131 8.32 8.60 -3.38
N ILE A 132 7.77 9.02 -2.24
CA ILE A 132 7.98 8.34 -0.95
C ILE A 132 7.42 6.91 -1.02
N LEU A 133 6.22 6.73 -1.57
CA LEU A 133 5.61 5.43 -1.83
C LEU A 133 6.54 4.54 -2.66
N SER A 134 7.06 5.05 -3.80
CA SER A 134 7.95 4.30 -4.68
C SER A 134 9.22 3.84 -3.98
N ARG A 135 9.84 4.69 -3.16
CA ARG A 135 11.02 4.36 -2.33
C ARG A 135 10.71 3.27 -1.30
N ASN A 136 9.55 3.33 -0.65
CA ASN A 136 9.15 2.30 0.32
C ASN A 136 8.84 0.95 -0.35
N VAL A 137 8.21 0.96 -1.52
CA VAL A 137 8.00 -0.24 -2.35
C VAL A 137 9.35 -0.87 -2.75
N GLU A 138 10.31 -0.04 -3.15
CA GLU A 138 11.68 -0.47 -3.45
C GLU A 138 12.39 -1.05 -2.25
N ARG A 139 12.47 -0.30 -1.15
CA ARG A 139 13.13 -0.70 0.10
C ARG A 139 12.62 -2.05 0.62
N MET A 140 11.32 -2.33 0.46
CA MET A 140 10.72 -3.61 0.86
C MET A 140 10.90 -4.72 -0.19
N GLY A 141 11.65 -4.50 -1.27
CA GLY A 141 11.98 -5.51 -2.28
C GLY A 141 10.79 -6.02 -3.09
N VAL A 142 9.74 -5.20 -3.27
CA VAL A 142 8.52 -5.60 -3.97
C VAL A 142 8.76 -5.65 -5.48
N ARG A 143 8.56 -6.83 -6.10
CA ARG A 143 8.83 -7.07 -7.52
C ARG A 143 7.61 -6.87 -8.42
N ASN A 144 6.42 -7.14 -7.90
CA ASN A 144 5.16 -7.18 -8.64
C ASN A 144 4.32 -5.90 -8.51
N ALA A 145 4.95 -4.77 -8.16
CA ALA A 145 4.26 -3.50 -7.98
C ALA A 145 4.48 -2.52 -9.14
N VAL A 146 3.39 -1.84 -9.52
CA VAL A 146 3.39 -0.65 -10.39
C VAL A 146 3.00 0.54 -9.52
N VAL A 147 3.79 1.62 -9.55
CA VAL A 147 3.50 2.87 -8.82
C VAL A 147 3.14 3.96 -9.80
N VAL A 148 1.95 4.53 -9.63
CA VAL A 148 1.43 5.62 -10.47
C VAL A 148 1.07 6.83 -9.63
N SER A 149 1.12 8.02 -10.26
CA SER A 149 0.66 9.28 -9.66
C SER A 149 -0.43 9.86 -10.55
N ALA A 150 -1.68 9.53 -10.23
CA ALA A 150 -2.84 9.94 -11.01
C ALA A 150 -4.05 10.24 -10.11
N LEU A 151 -4.91 11.13 -10.55
CA LEU A 151 -6.25 11.26 -9.95
C LEU A 151 -7.06 9.99 -10.25
N PRO A 152 -7.96 9.56 -9.35
CA PRO A 152 -8.76 8.33 -9.53
C PRO A 152 -9.59 8.33 -10.83
N ASP A 153 -10.11 9.47 -11.27
CA ASP A 153 -10.86 9.63 -12.51
C ASP A 153 -9.99 9.43 -13.79
N ALA A 154 -8.71 9.78 -13.71
CA ALA A 154 -7.74 9.52 -14.79
C ALA A 154 -7.29 8.04 -14.80
N LEU A 155 -7.31 7.38 -13.64
CA LEU A 155 -6.91 5.98 -13.51
C LEU A 155 -8.03 5.03 -13.97
N ALA A 156 -9.28 5.29 -13.58
CA ALA A 156 -10.41 4.38 -13.80
C ALA A 156 -10.60 3.95 -15.27
N PRO A 157 -10.49 4.82 -16.28
CA PRO A 157 -10.62 4.42 -17.69
C PRO A 157 -9.52 3.45 -18.17
N ARG A 158 -8.42 3.32 -17.42
CA ARG A 158 -7.31 2.40 -17.75
C ARG A 158 -7.51 0.99 -17.20
N PHE A 159 -8.37 0.84 -16.21
CA PHE A 159 -8.57 -0.40 -15.47
C PHE A 159 -10.07 -0.74 -15.27
N PRO A 160 -10.94 -0.67 -16.30
CA PRO A 160 -12.36 -0.99 -16.12
C PRO A 160 -12.55 -2.44 -15.73
N ALA A 161 -13.28 -2.70 -14.63
CA ALA A 161 -13.59 -4.04 -14.09
C ALA A 161 -12.37 -4.97 -14.00
N PHE A 162 -11.23 -4.43 -13.60
CA PHE A 162 -9.93 -5.11 -13.72
C PHE A 162 -9.45 -5.77 -12.42
N PHE A 163 -9.61 -5.12 -11.27
CA PHE A 163 -9.02 -5.57 -10.02
C PHE A 163 -9.90 -6.58 -9.29
N ASP A 164 -9.25 -7.59 -8.72
CA ASP A 164 -9.88 -8.59 -7.84
C ASP A 164 -10.19 -7.96 -6.48
N ARG A 165 -9.26 -7.11 -5.99
CA ARG A 165 -9.40 -6.38 -4.72
C ARG A 165 -8.97 -4.94 -4.85
N ILE A 166 -9.65 -4.06 -4.12
CA ILE A 166 -9.30 -2.63 -4.03
C ILE A 166 -9.27 -2.20 -2.57
N LEU A 167 -8.17 -1.58 -2.16
CA LEU A 167 -8.08 -0.83 -0.91
C LEU A 167 -8.30 0.65 -1.20
N VAL A 168 -9.22 1.24 -0.47
CA VAL A 168 -9.47 2.68 -0.42
C VAL A 168 -9.24 3.15 1.01
N ASP A 169 -7.97 3.35 1.38
CA ASP A 169 -7.60 4.03 2.63
C ASP A 169 -7.69 5.53 2.39
N ALA A 170 -8.88 6.05 2.56
CA ALA A 170 -9.26 7.33 2.03
C ALA A 170 -8.66 8.53 2.81
N PRO A 171 -8.32 9.63 2.14
CA PRO A 171 -8.02 10.89 2.82
C PRO A 171 -9.23 11.30 3.65
N CYS A 172 -9.01 11.60 4.93
CA CYS A 172 -10.05 11.85 5.91
C CYS A 172 -9.68 13.01 6.85
N SER A 173 -10.59 13.41 7.74
CA SER A 173 -10.37 14.48 8.73
C SER A 173 -9.34 14.12 9.81
N GLY A 174 -8.96 12.84 9.94
CA GLY A 174 -7.77 12.40 10.66
C GLY A 174 -7.86 12.46 12.18
N GLU A 175 -9.03 12.32 12.79
CA GLU A 175 -9.24 12.37 14.24
C GLU A 175 -8.39 11.32 15.00
N GLY A 176 -8.14 10.16 14.40
CA GLY A 176 -7.27 9.12 14.95
C GLY A 176 -5.76 9.48 14.91
N MET A 177 -5.39 10.59 14.26
CA MET A 177 -4.00 11.05 14.23
C MET A 177 -3.67 12.08 15.31
N PHE A 178 -4.65 12.57 16.05
CA PHE A 178 -4.49 13.67 17.01
C PHE A 178 -3.51 13.39 18.15
N ARG A 179 -3.30 12.13 18.52
CA ARG A 179 -2.31 11.74 19.53
C ARG A 179 -0.90 11.72 18.93
N ARG A 180 -0.77 11.22 17.71
CA ARG A 180 0.52 11.07 17.02
C ARG A 180 1.00 12.35 16.36
N GLN A 181 0.07 13.19 15.89
CA GLN A 181 0.33 14.46 15.21
C GLN A 181 -0.56 15.55 15.84
N PRO A 182 -0.14 16.11 17.01
CA PRO A 182 -0.94 17.11 17.72
C PRO A 182 -1.27 18.35 16.90
N GLU A 183 -0.41 18.73 15.95
CA GLU A 183 -0.60 19.84 15.01
C GLU A 183 -1.84 19.64 14.11
N ALA A 184 -2.20 18.42 13.78
CA ALA A 184 -3.40 18.12 12.99
C ALA A 184 -4.71 18.59 13.68
N ARG A 185 -4.69 18.77 15.02
CA ARG A 185 -5.81 19.35 15.76
C ARG A 185 -6.10 20.79 15.36
N GLY A 186 -5.04 21.54 15.05
CA GLY A 186 -5.15 22.95 14.65
C GLY A 186 -5.66 23.15 13.22
N GLU A 187 -5.55 22.13 12.38
CA GLU A 187 -6.03 22.13 10.99
C GLU A 187 -7.48 21.63 10.86
N TRP A 188 -7.99 20.98 11.90
CA TRP A 188 -9.34 20.41 11.91
C TRP A 188 -10.39 21.49 12.23
N ASP A 189 -11.44 21.54 11.43
CA ASP A 189 -12.63 22.37 11.65
C ASP A 189 -13.93 21.53 11.48
N ALA A 190 -15.06 22.10 11.85
CA ALA A 190 -16.36 21.40 11.80
C ALA A 190 -16.80 21.01 10.38
N ASP A 191 -16.29 21.69 9.34
CA ASP A 191 -16.59 21.39 7.94
C ASP A 191 -15.62 20.37 7.33
N SER A 192 -14.50 20.07 8.00
CA SER A 192 -13.50 19.11 7.53
C SER A 192 -14.09 17.72 7.23
N PRO A 193 -14.94 17.12 8.11
CA PRO A 193 -15.60 15.85 7.81
C PRO A 193 -16.47 15.88 6.54
N HIS A 194 -17.21 16.96 6.30
CA HIS A 194 -18.06 17.09 5.13
C HIS A 194 -17.25 17.17 3.83
N ARG A 195 -16.19 18.01 3.80
CA ARG A 195 -15.29 18.11 2.65
C ARG A 195 -14.59 16.79 2.37
N CYS A 196 -14.19 16.05 3.40
CA CYS A 196 -13.58 14.74 3.25
C CYS A 196 -14.59 13.71 2.74
N ALA A 197 -15.81 13.68 3.27
CA ALA A 197 -16.85 12.76 2.85
C ALA A 197 -17.20 12.91 1.35
N ASP A 198 -17.26 14.13 0.82
CA ASP A 198 -17.51 14.35 -0.60
C ASP A 198 -16.36 13.82 -1.46
N ARG A 199 -15.11 14.09 -1.08
CA ARG A 199 -13.93 13.52 -1.76
C ARG A 199 -13.88 12.00 -1.69
N GLN A 200 -14.24 11.42 -0.56
CA GLN A 200 -14.30 9.97 -0.37
C GLN A 200 -15.34 9.33 -1.30
N MET A 201 -16.50 9.97 -1.49
CA MET A 201 -17.49 9.53 -2.45
C MET A 201 -16.92 9.51 -3.88
N GLU A 202 -16.27 10.59 -4.31
CA GLU A 202 -15.64 10.66 -5.64
C GLU A 202 -14.63 9.52 -5.85
N ILE A 203 -13.80 9.23 -4.83
CA ILE A 203 -12.81 8.15 -4.87
C ILE A 203 -13.49 6.78 -4.98
N LEU A 204 -14.50 6.52 -4.14
CA LEU A 204 -15.24 5.24 -4.12
C LEU A 204 -15.98 4.98 -5.45
N GLU A 205 -16.55 6.01 -6.06
CA GLU A 205 -17.19 5.91 -7.38
C GLU A 205 -16.21 5.45 -8.48
N GLN A 206 -14.96 5.94 -8.44
CA GLN A 206 -13.95 5.50 -9.40
C GLN A 206 -13.46 4.08 -9.05
N ALA A 207 -13.31 3.75 -7.77
CA ALA A 207 -12.96 2.40 -7.32
C ALA A 207 -14.01 1.37 -7.78
N ALA A 208 -15.31 1.70 -7.68
CA ALA A 208 -16.40 0.84 -8.13
C ALA A 208 -16.34 0.46 -9.62
N LYS A 209 -15.86 1.40 -10.48
CA LYS A 209 -15.65 1.16 -11.92
C LYS A 209 -14.49 0.21 -12.21
N MET A 210 -13.47 0.24 -11.33
CA MET A 210 -12.24 -0.54 -11.49
C MET A 210 -12.34 -1.95 -10.88
N LEU A 211 -13.23 -2.15 -9.90
CA LEU A 211 -13.45 -3.45 -9.27
C LEU A 211 -14.25 -4.38 -10.20
N ARG A 212 -13.75 -5.59 -10.43
CA ARG A 212 -14.47 -6.60 -11.22
C ARG A 212 -15.73 -7.10 -10.51
N PRO A 213 -16.72 -7.67 -11.22
CA PRO A 213 -17.79 -8.44 -10.60
C PRO A 213 -17.21 -9.55 -9.71
N GLY A 214 -17.81 -9.77 -8.54
CA GLY A 214 -17.32 -10.70 -7.51
C GLY A 214 -16.09 -10.22 -6.74
N GLY A 215 -15.57 -9.03 -7.02
CA GLY A 215 -14.41 -8.47 -6.34
C GLY A 215 -14.74 -7.93 -4.95
N THR A 216 -13.69 -7.75 -4.14
CA THR A 216 -13.77 -7.21 -2.77
C THR A 216 -13.16 -5.82 -2.70
N MET A 217 -13.82 -4.89 -2.03
CA MET A 217 -13.30 -3.56 -1.71
C MET A 217 -13.26 -3.37 -0.20
N VAL A 218 -12.16 -2.83 0.31
CA VAL A 218 -12.08 -2.31 1.69
C VAL A 218 -12.00 -0.81 1.62
N TYR A 219 -12.90 -0.17 2.34
CA TYR A 219 -12.87 1.26 2.62
C TYR A 219 -12.44 1.48 4.05
N SER A 220 -11.45 2.33 4.27
CA SER A 220 -10.92 2.64 5.60
C SER A 220 -10.58 4.11 5.76
N THR A 221 -10.64 4.59 7.00
CA THR A 221 -10.26 5.94 7.40
C THR A 221 -9.56 5.91 8.75
N CYS A 222 -8.76 6.93 9.04
CA CYS A 222 -8.23 7.18 10.38
C CYS A 222 -9.06 8.23 11.12
N THR A 223 -10.38 8.24 10.93
CA THR A 223 -11.32 9.14 11.63
C THR A 223 -12.45 8.36 12.29
N PHE A 224 -13.20 9.01 13.19
CA PHE A 224 -14.22 8.32 14.00
C PHE A 224 -15.62 8.81 13.72
N ASN A 225 -15.79 9.95 13.06
CA ASN A 225 -17.11 10.56 12.84
C ASN A 225 -17.93 9.73 11.83
N ASP A 226 -19.24 9.74 12.05
CA ASP A 226 -20.22 9.02 11.23
C ASP A 226 -20.55 9.73 9.89
N ILE A 227 -20.11 10.97 9.70
CA ILE A 227 -20.27 11.71 8.44
C ILE A 227 -19.41 11.08 7.34
N GLU A 228 -18.13 10.79 7.68
CA GLU A 228 -17.18 10.19 6.76
C GLU A 228 -17.31 8.66 6.66
N ASN A 229 -17.63 7.98 7.75
CA ASN A 229 -17.65 6.53 7.81
C ASN A 229 -18.98 5.97 7.31
N GLU A 230 -19.98 5.83 8.18
CA GLU A 230 -21.29 5.29 7.82
C GLU A 230 -22.06 6.19 6.84
N GLY A 231 -21.90 7.50 6.94
CA GLY A 231 -22.53 8.46 6.05
C GLY A 231 -22.11 8.29 4.60
N VAL A 232 -20.81 8.10 4.37
CA VAL A 232 -20.26 7.83 3.05
C VAL A 232 -20.72 6.46 2.55
N LEU A 233 -20.64 5.41 3.39
CA LEU A 233 -21.09 4.06 3.00
C LEU A 233 -22.58 4.04 2.65
N LYS A 234 -23.42 4.70 3.43
CA LYS A 234 -24.87 4.80 3.15
C LYS A 234 -25.14 5.47 1.80
N ARG A 235 -24.45 6.58 1.51
CA ARG A 235 -24.55 7.27 0.22
C ARG A 235 -24.06 6.39 -0.92
N PHE A 236 -22.91 5.74 -0.76
CA PHE A 236 -22.32 4.87 -1.75
C PHE A 236 -23.22 3.67 -2.10
N LEU A 237 -23.70 2.94 -1.09
CA LEU A 237 -24.57 1.78 -1.29
C LEU A 237 -25.90 2.14 -1.94
N ALA A 238 -26.47 3.31 -1.65
CA ALA A 238 -27.68 3.79 -2.29
C ALA A 238 -27.50 4.04 -3.81
N LEU A 239 -26.30 4.50 -4.22
CA LEU A 239 -25.95 4.74 -5.62
C LEU A 239 -25.46 3.50 -6.35
N HIS A 240 -24.93 2.52 -5.61
CA HIS A 240 -24.32 1.31 -6.14
C HIS A 240 -24.97 0.04 -5.58
N PRO A 241 -26.21 -0.33 -6.00
CA PRO A 241 -26.97 -1.45 -5.43
C PRO A 241 -26.32 -2.82 -5.68
N LYS A 242 -25.31 -2.90 -6.54
CA LYS A 242 -24.49 -4.12 -6.73
C LYS A 242 -23.48 -4.35 -5.61
N PHE A 243 -23.28 -3.40 -4.70
CA PHE A 243 -22.38 -3.55 -3.57
C PHE A 243 -23.12 -3.88 -2.30
N THR A 244 -22.55 -4.75 -1.49
CA THR A 244 -23.04 -5.12 -0.16
C THR A 244 -21.92 -5.13 0.84
N LEU A 245 -22.22 -4.72 2.08
CA LEU A 245 -21.29 -4.90 3.21
C LEU A 245 -21.15 -6.38 3.52
N GLN A 246 -19.94 -6.81 3.85
CA GLN A 246 -19.64 -8.20 4.20
C GLN A 246 -19.09 -8.28 5.63
N PRO A 247 -19.68 -9.13 6.50
CA PRO A 247 -19.10 -9.44 7.79
C PRO A 247 -17.67 -9.95 7.68
N PHE A 248 -16.84 -9.60 8.65
CA PHE A 248 -15.49 -10.16 8.79
C PHE A 248 -15.06 -10.17 10.25
N ALA A 249 -14.07 -11.01 10.56
CA ALA A 249 -13.46 -11.10 11.87
C ALA A 249 -11.94 -10.99 11.74
N LEU A 250 -11.31 -10.28 12.67
CA LEU A 250 -9.86 -10.16 12.78
C LEU A 250 -9.43 -10.71 14.17
N PRO A 251 -8.36 -11.50 14.26
CA PRO A 251 -7.92 -12.08 15.54
C PRO A 251 -7.69 -11.00 16.59
N GLY A 252 -8.26 -11.19 17.77
CA GLY A 252 -8.08 -10.27 18.91
C GLY A 252 -8.86 -8.96 18.84
N LEU A 253 -9.76 -8.80 17.85
CA LEU A 253 -10.65 -7.65 17.69
C LEU A 253 -12.13 -8.09 17.67
N PRO A 254 -13.08 -7.18 17.96
CA PRO A 254 -14.50 -7.47 17.81
C PRO A 254 -14.85 -7.89 16.38
N GLU A 255 -15.86 -8.74 16.24
CA GLU A 255 -16.37 -9.14 14.92
C GLU A 255 -17.16 -7.99 14.28
N ALA A 256 -16.86 -7.68 13.03
CA ALA A 256 -17.61 -6.71 12.21
C ALA A 256 -18.83 -7.40 11.58
N LYS A 257 -19.88 -7.66 12.36
CA LYS A 257 -21.10 -8.40 11.95
C LYS A 257 -21.87 -7.71 10.83
N ASP A 258 -21.87 -6.40 10.82
CA ASP A 258 -22.50 -5.53 9.81
C ASP A 258 -21.52 -5.10 8.70
N GLY A 259 -20.32 -5.67 8.68
CA GLY A 259 -19.27 -5.32 7.71
C GLY A 259 -18.50 -4.04 8.03
N CYS A 260 -18.70 -3.46 9.23
CA CYS A 260 -18.00 -2.28 9.71
C CYS A 260 -17.30 -2.56 11.05
N LEU A 261 -16.08 -2.10 11.19
CA LEU A 261 -15.27 -2.22 12.41
C LEU A 261 -14.76 -0.84 12.81
N HIS A 262 -15.14 -0.41 14.00
CA HIS A 262 -14.61 0.77 14.67
C HIS A 262 -13.55 0.37 15.68
N LEU A 263 -12.42 1.03 15.62
CA LEU A 263 -11.28 0.83 16.50
C LEU A 263 -10.99 2.14 17.22
N TYR A 264 -11.18 2.17 18.52
CA TYR A 264 -10.92 3.35 19.32
C TYR A 264 -9.68 3.17 20.20
N PRO A 265 -8.88 4.23 20.44
CA PRO A 265 -7.61 4.11 21.19
C PRO A 265 -7.79 3.76 22.68
N HIS A 266 -9.00 3.86 23.22
CA HIS A 266 -9.33 3.44 24.60
C HIS A 266 -9.76 1.97 24.69
N GLU A 267 -10.06 1.32 23.55
CA GLU A 267 -10.51 -0.08 23.48
C GLU A 267 -9.43 -1.03 22.99
N MET A 268 -8.41 -0.48 22.29
CA MET A 268 -7.34 -1.30 21.72
C MET A 268 -6.00 -0.56 21.73
N ARG A 269 -4.92 -1.32 21.60
CA ARG A 269 -3.56 -0.77 21.46
C ARG A 269 -3.35 -0.25 20.01
N GLY A 270 -3.64 1.02 19.78
CA GLY A 270 -3.50 1.69 18.48
C GLY A 270 -4.05 3.10 18.54
N GLU A 271 -3.93 3.84 17.44
CA GLU A 271 -4.44 5.22 17.33
C GLU A 271 -5.93 5.24 16.96
N GLY A 272 -6.43 4.14 16.47
CA GLY A 272 -7.80 3.97 16.02
C GLY A 272 -7.95 4.02 14.50
N HIS A 273 -8.97 3.33 14.02
CA HIS A 273 -9.25 3.20 12.59
C HIS A 273 -10.70 2.81 12.37
N PHE A 274 -11.25 3.17 11.22
CA PHE A 274 -12.49 2.62 10.72
C PHE A 274 -12.20 1.73 9.51
N VAL A 275 -12.80 0.54 9.46
CA VAL A 275 -12.64 -0.41 8.36
C VAL A 275 -13.99 -0.97 7.97
N SER A 276 -14.32 -0.94 6.69
CA SER A 276 -15.47 -1.65 6.15
C SER A 276 -15.09 -2.50 4.96
N ARG A 277 -15.74 -3.66 4.85
CA ARG A 277 -15.55 -4.61 3.76
C ARG A 277 -16.79 -4.69 2.91
N LEU A 278 -16.61 -4.51 1.59
CA LEU A 278 -17.69 -4.54 0.61
C LEU A 278 -17.39 -5.62 -0.45
N ASN A 279 -18.43 -6.20 -0.99
CA ASN A 279 -18.35 -7.08 -2.15
C ASN A 279 -19.21 -6.54 -3.29
N LYS A 280 -18.69 -6.62 -4.52
CA LYS A 280 -19.44 -6.33 -5.74
C LYS A 280 -20.09 -7.62 -6.23
N SER A 281 -21.38 -7.61 -6.49
CA SER A 281 -22.13 -8.78 -7.00
C SER A 281 -21.43 -9.40 -8.23
N ALA A 282 -21.49 -10.72 -8.33
CA ALA A 282 -20.86 -11.47 -9.43
C ALA A 282 -21.66 -11.42 -10.75
N ASP A 283 -22.68 -10.55 -10.87
CA ASP A 283 -23.47 -10.41 -12.09
C ASP A 283 -22.57 -10.00 -13.26
N THR A 284 -22.53 -10.85 -14.29
CA THR A 284 -21.55 -10.84 -15.39
C THR A 284 -21.83 -9.83 -16.50
N SER A 285 -22.79 -8.92 -16.32
CA SER A 285 -23.10 -7.88 -17.32
C SER A 285 -21.97 -6.87 -17.55
N GLU A 286 -21.00 -6.81 -16.65
CA GLU A 286 -19.79 -5.98 -16.76
C GLU A 286 -18.58 -6.88 -17.05
N THR A 287 -18.16 -6.93 -18.30
CA THR A 287 -16.92 -7.60 -18.71
C THR A 287 -15.74 -6.62 -18.69
N GLU A 288 -14.53 -7.14 -18.53
CA GLU A 288 -13.30 -6.38 -18.73
C GLU A 288 -13.30 -5.76 -20.14
N SER A 289 -13.58 -4.46 -20.23
CA SER A 289 -13.63 -3.76 -21.52
C SER A 289 -12.22 -3.50 -22.04
N PRO A 290 -12.00 -3.49 -23.36
CA PRO A 290 -10.74 -3.08 -23.94
C PRO A 290 -10.36 -1.67 -23.44
N VAL A 291 -9.09 -1.44 -23.20
CA VAL A 291 -8.55 -0.15 -22.77
C VAL A 291 -8.99 0.93 -23.73
N GLN A 292 -9.74 1.93 -23.25
CA GLN A 292 -10.07 3.09 -24.06
C GLN A 292 -8.79 3.85 -24.41
N ALA A 293 -8.56 4.10 -25.69
CA ALA A 293 -7.45 4.95 -26.13
C ALA A 293 -7.58 6.33 -25.48
N ALA A 294 -6.48 6.84 -24.90
CA ALA A 294 -6.47 8.18 -24.33
C ALA A 294 -6.94 9.21 -25.36
N PRO A 295 -7.77 10.19 -25.01
CA PRO A 295 -8.06 11.31 -25.88
C PRO A 295 -6.71 11.97 -26.22
N LYS A 296 -6.46 12.18 -27.51
CA LYS A 296 -5.24 12.84 -28.02
C LYS A 296 -5.23 14.31 -27.61
N LYS A 297 -5.01 14.62 -26.34
CA LYS A 297 -4.60 15.95 -25.92
C LYS A 297 -3.12 16.10 -26.28
N LYS A 298 -2.82 17.06 -27.13
CA LYS A 298 -1.45 17.53 -27.44
C LYS A 298 -0.84 18.14 -26.16
N THR A 299 -0.36 17.30 -25.27
CA THR A 299 0.57 17.68 -24.21
C THR A 299 1.93 17.13 -24.62
N SER A 300 2.94 17.97 -24.58
CA SER A 300 4.32 17.73 -25.02
C SER A 300 5.13 16.75 -24.13
N ALA A 301 4.49 15.79 -23.49
CA ALA A 301 5.15 14.63 -22.95
C ALA A 301 5.22 13.58 -24.07
N ARG A 302 6.35 13.52 -24.77
CA ARG A 302 6.69 12.45 -25.69
C ARG A 302 6.48 11.11 -24.98
N PRO A 303 5.69 10.15 -25.55
CA PRO A 303 5.84 8.77 -25.16
C PRO A 303 7.30 8.42 -25.41
N ALA A 304 7.94 7.69 -24.51
CA ALA A 304 9.23 7.08 -24.77
C ALA A 304 9.02 6.07 -25.92
N ALA A 305 9.06 6.57 -27.15
CA ALA A 305 9.17 5.74 -28.33
C ALA A 305 10.42 4.90 -28.14
N SER A 306 10.32 3.61 -28.42
CA SER A 306 11.49 2.75 -28.62
C SER A 306 12.51 3.57 -29.43
N ALA A 307 13.61 3.95 -28.78
CA ALA A 307 14.66 4.70 -29.44
C ALA A 307 15.19 3.83 -30.58
N LYS A 308 14.83 4.16 -31.81
CA LYS A 308 15.46 3.55 -32.98
C LYS A 308 16.98 3.77 -32.85
N GLY A 309 17.74 2.71 -32.63
CA GLY A 309 19.18 2.72 -32.74
C GLY A 309 20.02 2.59 -31.46
N LYS A 310 19.45 2.40 -30.26
CA LYS A 310 20.25 2.00 -29.09
C LYS A 310 20.34 0.48 -29.05
N ALA A 311 21.56 -0.04 -28.76
CA ALA A 311 21.78 -1.46 -28.46
C ALA A 311 20.84 -1.89 -27.32
N PRO A 312 20.32 -3.15 -27.33
CA PRO A 312 19.52 -3.64 -26.23
C PRO A 312 20.32 -3.55 -24.93
N ILE A 313 19.67 -3.08 -23.85
CA ILE A 313 20.29 -3.04 -22.51
C ILE A 313 20.53 -4.50 -22.10
N ALA A 314 21.79 -4.87 -21.87
CA ALA A 314 22.14 -6.22 -21.43
C ALA A 314 21.65 -6.44 -19.99
N LEU A 315 21.33 -7.68 -19.66
CA LEU A 315 21.12 -8.07 -18.26
C LEU A 315 22.47 -7.97 -17.52
N PRO A 316 22.49 -7.42 -16.30
CA PRO A 316 23.70 -7.43 -15.48
C PRO A 316 24.07 -8.85 -15.07
N ASP A 317 25.37 -9.13 -14.96
CA ASP A 317 25.90 -10.44 -14.52
C ASP A 317 25.92 -10.52 -12.97
N VAL A 318 24.74 -10.51 -12.38
CA VAL A 318 24.56 -10.51 -10.90
C VAL A 318 23.60 -11.60 -10.42
N PHE A 319 23.04 -12.38 -11.35
CA PHE A 319 22.06 -13.42 -11.04
C PHE A 319 22.74 -14.79 -10.89
N SER A 320 22.22 -15.59 -9.95
CA SER A 320 22.46 -17.04 -9.93
C SER A 320 21.46 -17.76 -10.86
N ASP A 321 21.66 -19.07 -11.05
CA ASP A 321 20.73 -19.92 -11.82
C ASP A 321 19.32 -20.02 -11.17
N ALA A 322 19.19 -19.59 -9.91
CA ALA A 322 17.92 -19.60 -9.19
C ALA A 322 16.95 -18.46 -9.61
N PHE A 323 17.44 -17.47 -10.37
CA PHE A 323 16.62 -16.35 -10.79
C PHE A 323 16.82 -16.03 -12.28
N THR A 324 15.71 -16.13 -13.04
CA THR A 324 15.70 -15.74 -14.46
C THR A 324 14.72 -14.59 -14.66
N PRO A 325 15.20 -13.38 -14.98
CA PRO A 325 14.31 -12.25 -15.29
C PRO A 325 13.47 -12.55 -16.54
N ASN A 326 12.19 -12.29 -16.45
CA ASN A 326 11.26 -12.43 -17.58
C ASN A 326 10.55 -11.11 -17.86
N ARG A 327 9.72 -11.03 -18.92
CA ARG A 327 8.94 -9.84 -19.32
C ARG A 327 9.72 -8.53 -19.24
N LEU A 328 10.89 -8.53 -19.87
CA LEU A 328 11.79 -7.38 -19.88
C LEU A 328 11.20 -6.22 -20.69
N TYR A 329 11.31 -5.01 -20.13
CA TYR A 329 10.85 -3.78 -20.74
C TYR A 329 11.92 -2.69 -20.60
N ALA A 330 12.39 -2.16 -21.74
CA ALA A 330 13.35 -1.07 -21.75
C ALA A 330 12.62 0.28 -21.94
N ALA A 331 12.90 1.23 -21.05
CA ALA A 331 12.37 2.59 -21.10
C ALA A 331 13.51 3.59 -20.88
N GLY A 332 13.89 4.31 -21.93
CA GLY A 332 15.04 5.21 -21.90
C GLY A 332 16.34 4.44 -21.74
N ASP A 333 17.02 4.65 -20.62
CA ASP A 333 18.24 3.94 -20.18
C ASP A 333 17.96 2.84 -19.15
N ALA A 334 16.72 2.69 -18.70
CA ALA A 334 16.32 1.76 -17.66
C ALA A 334 15.77 0.44 -18.23
N LEU A 335 16.15 -0.68 -17.61
CA LEU A 335 15.64 -2.01 -17.88
C LEU A 335 14.79 -2.50 -16.71
N TRP A 336 13.54 -2.82 -17.00
CA TRP A 336 12.53 -3.25 -16.04
C TRP A 336 12.12 -4.71 -16.26
N MET A 337 11.77 -5.40 -15.18
CA MET A 337 10.99 -6.63 -15.21
C MET A 337 9.54 -6.29 -14.83
N LEU A 338 8.62 -6.49 -15.77
CA LEU A 338 7.19 -6.18 -15.58
C LEU A 338 6.47 -7.28 -14.80
N PRO A 339 5.50 -6.94 -13.93
CA PRO A 339 4.54 -7.91 -13.39
C PRO A 339 3.76 -8.64 -14.50
N GLU A 340 3.40 -9.89 -14.26
CA GLU A 340 2.81 -10.74 -15.31
C GLU A 340 1.48 -10.22 -15.87
N GLN A 341 0.67 -9.57 -15.03
CA GLN A 341 -0.70 -9.21 -15.36
C GLN A 341 -0.88 -7.75 -15.81
N ILE A 342 0.23 -7.04 -16.09
CA ILE A 342 0.17 -5.66 -16.61
C ILE A 342 0.59 -5.58 -18.08
N SER A 343 -0.10 -4.74 -18.86
CA SER A 343 0.36 -4.31 -20.17
C SER A 343 0.76 -2.82 -20.12
N ILE A 344 1.80 -2.46 -20.86
CA ILE A 344 2.31 -1.08 -20.90
C ILE A 344 1.26 -0.11 -21.48
N GLU A 345 0.39 -0.57 -22.36
CA GLU A 345 -0.68 0.20 -22.96
C GLU A 345 -1.64 0.76 -21.90
N ARG A 346 -1.89 0.02 -20.82
CA ARG A 346 -2.72 0.49 -19.70
C ARG A 346 -2.09 1.67 -18.96
N LEU A 347 -0.78 1.78 -19.01
CA LEU A 347 -0.02 2.84 -18.33
C LEU A 347 0.20 4.09 -19.20
N HIS A 348 -0.13 4.03 -20.50
CA HIS A 348 0.05 5.17 -21.39
C HIS A 348 -0.76 6.38 -20.94
N GLY A 349 -0.10 7.53 -20.83
CA GLY A 349 -0.72 8.79 -20.42
C GLY A 349 -0.88 8.97 -18.90
N LEU A 350 -0.48 7.98 -18.09
CA LEU A 350 -0.34 8.13 -16.67
C LEU A 350 1.11 8.55 -16.30
N ARG A 351 1.25 9.23 -15.17
CA ARG A 351 2.58 9.46 -14.59
C ARG A 351 2.97 8.20 -13.82
N VAL A 352 3.87 7.41 -14.39
CA VAL A 352 4.36 6.16 -13.79
C VAL A 352 5.72 6.41 -13.16
N LEU A 353 5.87 6.03 -11.89
CA LEU A 353 7.13 6.12 -11.15
C LEU A 353 7.87 4.78 -11.14
N ARG A 354 7.10 3.66 -11.20
CA ARG A 354 7.65 2.30 -11.21
C ARG A 354 6.75 1.39 -12.05
N THR A 355 7.37 0.61 -12.93
CA THR A 355 6.66 -0.33 -13.83
C THR A 355 6.91 -1.80 -13.48
N GLY A 356 7.29 -2.08 -12.24
CA GLY A 356 7.73 -3.39 -11.76
C GLY A 356 9.08 -3.29 -11.07
N LEU A 357 9.95 -4.28 -11.26
CA LEU A 357 11.30 -4.28 -10.71
C LEU A 357 12.29 -3.62 -11.69
N LEU A 358 12.97 -2.59 -11.26
CA LEU A 358 14.07 -1.98 -11.99
C LEU A 358 15.32 -2.86 -11.83
N LEU A 359 15.84 -3.36 -12.96
CA LEU A 359 16.95 -4.30 -12.97
C LEU A 359 18.29 -3.59 -13.13
N ALA A 360 18.36 -2.65 -14.07
CA ALA A 360 19.62 -2.01 -14.42
C ALA A 360 19.42 -0.71 -15.21
N HIS A 361 20.47 0.09 -15.28
CA HIS A 361 20.61 1.22 -16.18
C HIS A 361 21.69 0.96 -17.25
N ALA A 362 21.49 1.49 -18.46
CA ALA A 362 22.51 1.44 -19.51
C ALA A 362 23.60 2.47 -19.23
N GLU A 363 24.85 2.02 -19.12
CA GLU A 363 26.03 2.86 -18.99
C GLU A 363 27.00 2.57 -20.17
N GLY A 364 26.84 3.33 -21.24
CA GLY A 364 27.60 3.10 -22.47
C GLY A 364 27.32 1.73 -23.09
N ARG A 365 28.31 0.82 -23.04
CA ARG A 365 28.19 -0.59 -23.50
C ARG A 365 27.88 -1.57 -22.37
N ARG A 366 27.82 -1.13 -21.12
CA ARG A 366 27.57 -1.96 -19.94
C ARG A 366 26.18 -1.66 -19.38
N SER A 367 25.68 -2.55 -18.57
CA SER A 367 24.50 -2.32 -17.72
C SER A 367 24.96 -2.29 -16.27
N GLU A 368 24.58 -1.24 -15.56
CA GLU A 368 24.80 -1.11 -14.13
C GLU A 368 23.57 -1.61 -13.37
N PRO A 369 23.70 -2.58 -12.45
CA PRO A 369 22.60 -3.05 -11.63
C PRO A 369 22.03 -1.91 -10.79
N ASP A 370 20.69 -1.82 -10.73
CA ASP A 370 20.02 -0.83 -9.90
C ASP A 370 19.92 -1.30 -8.44
N HIS A 371 19.88 -0.35 -7.52
CA HIS A 371 19.68 -0.62 -6.09
C HIS A 371 18.37 -1.40 -5.81
N ALA A 372 17.31 -1.12 -6.56
CA ALA A 372 16.05 -1.84 -6.44
C ALA A 372 16.20 -3.35 -6.66
N LEU A 373 17.12 -3.75 -7.55
CA LEU A 373 17.42 -5.15 -7.78
C LEU A 373 18.06 -5.78 -6.55
N ALA A 374 19.06 -5.11 -5.94
CA ALA A 374 19.72 -5.61 -4.73
C ALA A 374 18.73 -5.79 -3.57
N MET A 375 17.78 -4.86 -3.40
CA MET A 375 16.73 -4.95 -2.39
C MET A 375 15.74 -6.09 -2.64
N ALA A 376 15.56 -6.49 -3.89
CA ALA A 376 14.57 -7.50 -4.28
C ALA A 376 15.12 -8.92 -4.37
N LEU A 377 16.41 -9.10 -4.62
CA LEU A 377 17.03 -10.42 -4.72
C LEU A 377 17.11 -11.11 -3.34
N ARG A 378 16.83 -12.39 -3.35
CA ARG A 378 17.14 -13.27 -2.22
C ARG A 378 18.61 -13.71 -2.31
N PRO A 379 19.24 -14.11 -1.19
CA PRO A 379 20.65 -14.53 -1.22
C PRO A 379 20.95 -15.63 -2.25
N GLU A 380 20.05 -16.60 -2.40
CA GLU A 380 20.18 -17.70 -3.36
C GLU A 380 20.03 -17.28 -4.83
N GLU A 381 19.40 -16.14 -5.10
CA GLU A 381 19.18 -15.58 -6.44
C GLU A 381 20.34 -14.69 -6.90
N ALA A 382 21.21 -14.27 -5.99
CA ALA A 382 22.37 -13.46 -6.28
C ALA A 382 23.61 -14.32 -6.60
N ALA A 383 24.38 -13.95 -7.63
CA ALA A 383 25.62 -14.63 -7.97
C ALA A 383 26.69 -14.49 -6.88
N ARG A 384 26.64 -13.40 -6.12
CA ARG A 384 27.58 -13.11 -5.02
C ARG A 384 26.85 -12.47 -3.87
N THR A 385 27.15 -12.91 -2.65
CA THR A 385 26.62 -12.36 -1.40
C THR A 385 27.76 -12.09 -0.42
N ALA A 386 27.58 -11.07 0.44
CA ALA A 386 28.47 -10.81 1.57
C ALA A 386 27.63 -10.75 2.85
N ASN A 387 28.11 -11.44 3.89
CA ASN A 387 27.52 -11.35 5.22
C ASN A 387 28.22 -10.24 6.00
N LEU A 388 27.45 -9.23 6.43
CA LEU A 388 27.95 -8.12 7.24
C LEU A 388 27.48 -8.28 8.68
N THR A 389 28.35 -7.93 9.63
CA THR A 389 27.91 -7.68 11.02
C THR A 389 27.09 -6.36 11.05
N ILE A 390 26.35 -6.13 12.14
CA ILE A 390 25.61 -4.85 12.31
C ILE A 390 26.57 -3.66 12.27
N GLU A 391 27.75 -3.77 12.86
CA GLU A 391 28.77 -2.72 12.86
C GLU A 391 29.28 -2.41 11.45
N GLN A 392 29.53 -3.46 10.65
CA GLN A 392 29.92 -3.30 9.26
C GLN A 392 28.80 -2.71 8.41
N ALA A 393 27.54 -3.09 8.65
CA ALA A 393 26.39 -2.53 7.97
C ALA A 393 26.19 -1.05 8.30
N LEU A 394 26.35 -0.65 9.56
CA LEU A 394 26.34 0.74 9.99
C LEU A 394 27.47 1.56 9.35
N ALA A 395 28.69 1.02 9.32
CA ALA A 395 29.83 1.65 8.65
C ALA A 395 29.58 1.83 7.14
N TYR A 396 29.01 0.82 6.48
CA TYR A 396 28.64 0.88 5.06
C TYR A 396 27.59 1.95 4.75
N GLN A 397 26.60 2.13 5.65
CA GLN A 397 25.58 3.18 5.51
C GLN A 397 26.12 4.60 5.76
N ALA A 398 27.14 4.73 6.56
CA ALA A 398 27.79 6.01 6.85
C ALA A 398 28.71 6.50 5.73
N GLY A 399 29.09 5.65 4.77
CA GLY A 399 29.99 5.91 3.62
C GLY A 399 31.43 5.53 3.94
#